data_a898a9ab2bb9f3b3e56c0055bc7e65dc
#
_entry.id   a898a9ab2bb9f3b3e56c0055bc7e65dc
#
_cell.length_a   1.000
_cell.length_b   1.000
_cell.length_c   1.000
_cell.angle_alpha   90.00
_cell.angle_beta   90.00
_cell.angle_gamma   90.00
#
_symmetry.space_group_name_H-M   'P 1'
#
loop_
_entity.id
_entity.type
_entity.pdbx_description
1 polymer ?
#
loop_
_entity_poly.entity_id
_entity_poly.type
_entity_poly.pdbx_seq_one_letter_code
_entity_poly.pdbx_strand_id
1 'polypeptide(L)'
;IMPSLVGSEMCIRDRMSCHEDRMESALFGDAIGDLKPVVANGSSDSAALDAVFELLVHGGRQLPMVKTMMIPEAIDVGSDHPRAKLYAYCNSVMEPWDGPAAIAAYAGDWVVAGLDRNGLRPLRYVVTHDGLVIAGSETGMVVVPDTKIAERGRLGPGQMIGINLAEGRLYKDGELKDALTKKCDWSKWIGRAKQMDSLLANSTGKANQPLAKTETRRRQVMAGWTMEDMELVLQPMAQTGKEAIGSMGDDTPLAVLSNRYRGLHHFFRQNFSQVTNPPIDSLRERHVMTLRTRLGNLGNILDEAPEQCDHLVLNSPVLTVPEWDALCRYVGKKAAEIDCSFDNDGSETAFTDALERIQAEAEEAVRSG
;
A
#
# COMPACT_ATOMS: atom_id res chain seq x y z
N ILE A 1 -19.30 14.78 -1.37
CA ILE A 1 -18.16 13.87 -1.16
C ILE A 1 -18.24 12.87 -2.28
N MET A 2 -17.43 13.04 -3.33
CA MET A 2 -17.22 11.94 -4.25
C MET A 2 -16.64 10.81 -3.45
N PRO A 3 -17.18 9.58 -3.50
CA PRO A 3 -16.47 8.44 -3.03
C PRO A 3 -15.25 8.34 -3.95
N SER A 4 -14.10 8.80 -3.48
CA SER A 4 -12.85 8.48 -4.11
C SER A 4 -12.81 6.96 -4.12
N LEU A 5 -12.60 6.40 -5.29
CA LEU A 5 -12.26 5.01 -5.43
C LEU A 5 -11.20 4.72 -4.37
N VAL A 6 -11.48 3.79 -3.47
CA VAL A 6 -10.48 3.30 -2.53
C VAL A 6 -9.46 2.56 -3.38
N GLY A 7 -8.41 3.25 -3.74
CA GLY A 7 -7.38 2.79 -4.66
C GLY A 7 -5.99 3.03 -4.08
N SER A 8 -5.00 2.57 -4.77
CA SER A 8 -3.58 2.72 -4.44
C SER A 8 -3.11 4.16 -4.24
N GLU A 9 -3.81 5.12 -4.84
CA GLU A 9 -3.53 6.55 -4.69
C GLU A 9 -3.75 7.06 -3.27
N MET A 10 -4.79 6.61 -2.57
CA MET A 10 -4.97 6.92 -1.15
C MET A 10 -3.81 6.34 -0.33
N CYS A 11 -3.39 5.11 -0.62
CA CYS A 11 -2.26 4.49 0.04
C CYS A 11 -0.96 5.27 -0.19
N ILE A 12 -0.73 5.79 -1.40
CA ILE A 12 0.44 6.63 -1.72
C ILE A 12 0.41 7.92 -0.90
N ARG A 13 -0.73 8.60 -0.84
CA ARG A 13 -0.90 9.83 -0.04
C ARG A 13 -0.67 9.57 1.43
N ASP A 14 -1.33 8.55 1.98
CA ASP A 14 -1.23 8.20 3.39
C ASP A 14 0.21 7.80 3.76
N ARG A 15 0.87 7.04 2.88
CA ARG A 15 2.28 6.68 3.06
C ARG A 15 3.18 7.91 3.06
N MET A 16 2.97 8.84 2.13
CA MET A 16 3.74 10.08 2.09
C MET A 16 3.54 10.93 3.34
N SER A 17 2.32 11.06 3.83
CA SER A 17 2.05 11.79 5.08
C SER A 17 2.81 11.20 6.28
N CYS A 18 2.99 9.88 6.31
CA CYS A 18 3.81 9.21 7.34
C CYS A 18 5.32 9.46 7.20
N HIS A 19 5.78 9.83 5.99
CA HIS A 19 7.21 10.00 5.70
C HIS A 19 7.67 11.46 5.73
N GLU A 20 6.77 12.41 5.48
CA GLU A 20 7.12 13.82 5.25
C GLU A 20 7.94 14.44 6.37
N ASP A 21 7.63 14.13 7.62
CA ASP A 21 8.35 14.67 8.78
C ASP A 21 9.77 14.12 8.96
N ARG A 22 10.07 13.00 8.28
CA ARG A 22 11.37 12.32 8.33
C ARG A 22 12.18 12.48 7.06
N MET A 23 11.70 13.30 6.11
CA MET A 23 12.44 13.57 4.89
C MET A 23 13.64 14.49 5.18
N GLU A 24 14.82 14.00 4.85
CA GLU A 24 16.08 14.73 4.87
C GLU A 24 16.78 14.51 3.53
N SER A 25 17.39 15.54 2.99
CA SER A 25 18.11 15.43 1.72
C SER A 25 19.24 16.43 1.65
N ALA A 26 20.44 15.94 1.40
CA ALA A 26 21.59 16.80 1.12
C ALA A 26 21.43 17.60 -0.19
N LEU A 27 20.58 17.10 -1.12
CA LEU A 27 20.32 17.77 -2.40
C LEU A 27 19.36 18.95 -2.24
N PHE A 28 18.35 18.83 -1.39
CA PHE A 28 17.37 19.89 -1.14
C PHE A 28 17.78 20.81 0.02
N GLY A 29 18.60 20.32 0.94
CA GLY A 29 18.95 21.07 2.15
C GLY A 29 17.72 21.53 2.92
N ASP A 30 17.73 22.77 3.40
CA ASP A 30 16.61 23.36 4.16
C ASP A 30 15.32 23.52 3.32
N ALA A 31 15.42 23.56 1.98
CA ALA A 31 14.26 23.66 1.09
C ALA A 31 13.37 22.41 1.10
N ILE A 32 13.78 21.31 1.74
CA ILE A 32 12.94 20.11 1.90
C ILE A 32 11.62 20.44 2.61
N GLY A 33 11.60 21.44 3.47
CA GLY A 33 10.38 21.90 4.15
C GLY A 33 9.35 22.52 3.20
N ASP A 34 9.79 23.15 2.12
CA ASP A 34 8.91 23.80 1.14
C ASP A 34 8.19 22.78 0.24
N LEU A 35 8.65 21.52 0.24
CA LEU A 35 8.04 20.44 -0.53
C LEU A 35 6.85 19.78 0.19
N LYS A 36 6.54 20.21 1.40
CA LYS A 36 5.46 19.63 2.22
C LYS A 36 4.18 20.48 2.13
N PRO A 37 3.01 19.87 1.94
CA PRO A 37 2.79 18.45 1.69
C PRO A 37 3.20 18.03 0.27
N VAL A 38 3.87 16.90 0.12
CA VAL A 38 4.29 16.38 -1.19
C VAL A 38 3.10 16.12 -2.10
N VAL A 39 2.05 15.53 -1.54
CA VAL A 39 0.79 15.31 -2.23
C VAL A 39 -0.21 16.37 -1.81
N ALA A 40 -0.49 17.32 -2.69
CA ALA A 40 -1.44 18.40 -2.41
C ALA A 40 -2.86 17.87 -2.12
N ASN A 41 -3.53 18.49 -1.15
CA ASN A 41 -4.91 18.14 -0.80
C ASN A 41 -5.85 18.35 -2.02
N GLY A 42 -6.66 17.33 -2.30
CA GLY A 42 -7.61 17.37 -3.41
C GLY A 42 -6.98 17.14 -4.79
N SER A 43 -5.68 16.78 -4.86
CA SER A 43 -5.05 16.37 -6.11
C SER A 43 -5.68 15.09 -6.65
N SER A 44 -5.62 14.90 -7.99
CA SER A 44 -6.03 13.66 -8.63
C SER A 44 -5.03 12.55 -8.35
N ASP A 45 -5.45 11.32 -8.54
CA ASP A 45 -4.64 10.11 -8.32
C ASP A 45 -3.33 10.13 -9.14
N SER A 46 -3.44 10.51 -10.41
CA SER A 46 -2.28 10.66 -11.30
C SER A 46 -1.35 11.78 -10.86
N ALA A 47 -1.88 12.89 -10.33
CA ALA A 47 -1.06 13.96 -9.78
C ALA A 47 -0.35 13.55 -8.50
N ALA A 48 -0.98 12.72 -7.65
CA ALA A 48 -0.33 12.15 -6.47
C ALA A 48 0.82 11.20 -6.86
N LEU A 49 0.61 10.35 -7.86
CA LEU A 49 1.66 9.48 -8.40
C LEU A 49 2.83 10.32 -8.95
N ASP A 50 2.52 11.34 -9.75
CA ASP A 50 3.50 12.19 -10.41
C ASP A 50 4.36 12.95 -9.39
N ALA A 51 3.73 13.58 -8.40
CA ALA A 51 4.42 14.30 -7.34
C ALA A 51 5.41 13.42 -6.55
N VAL A 52 4.98 12.21 -6.17
CA VAL A 52 5.85 11.28 -5.44
C VAL A 52 6.95 10.72 -6.34
N PHE A 53 6.63 10.44 -7.60
CA PHE A 53 7.60 9.98 -8.59
C PHE A 53 8.70 11.02 -8.80
N GLU A 54 8.33 12.28 -8.98
CA GLU A 54 9.23 13.42 -9.14
C GLU A 54 10.11 13.61 -7.89
N LEU A 55 9.50 13.60 -6.70
CA LEU A 55 10.22 13.70 -5.44
C LEU A 55 11.32 12.63 -5.31
N LEU A 56 10.98 11.38 -5.54
CA LEU A 56 11.92 10.26 -5.40
C LEU A 56 13.08 10.35 -6.38
N VAL A 57 12.81 10.81 -7.60
CA VAL A 57 13.85 11.00 -8.64
C VAL A 57 14.76 12.17 -8.28
N HIS A 58 14.19 13.33 -7.94
CA HIS A 58 14.98 14.50 -7.55
C HIS A 58 15.67 14.32 -6.19
N GLY A 59 15.14 13.44 -5.34
CA GLY A 59 15.78 13.00 -4.10
C GLY A 59 17.01 12.10 -4.30
N GLY A 60 17.32 11.74 -5.56
CA GLY A 60 18.55 11.04 -5.92
C GLY A 60 18.37 9.57 -6.32
N ARG A 61 17.14 9.02 -6.32
CA ARG A 61 16.89 7.67 -6.81
C ARG A 61 16.95 7.63 -8.35
N GLN A 62 17.55 6.59 -8.89
CA GLN A 62 17.58 6.41 -10.35
C GLN A 62 16.17 6.18 -10.92
N LEU A 63 15.86 6.81 -12.03
CA LEU A 63 14.56 6.76 -12.68
C LEU A 63 14.02 5.33 -12.90
N PRO A 64 14.81 4.34 -13.40
CA PRO A 64 14.34 2.95 -13.50
C PRO A 64 13.98 2.32 -12.15
N MET A 65 14.67 2.71 -11.07
CA MET A 65 14.38 2.23 -9.71
C MET A 65 13.08 2.81 -9.19
N VAL A 66 12.84 4.10 -9.40
CA VAL A 66 11.59 4.75 -9.01
C VAL A 66 10.40 4.12 -9.73
N LYS A 67 10.51 3.89 -11.05
CA LYS A 67 9.47 3.17 -11.80
C LYS A 67 9.22 1.77 -11.23
N THR A 68 10.28 1.03 -10.90
CA THR A 68 10.17 -0.31 -10.34
C THR A 68 9.52 -0.31 -8.94
N MET A 69 9.79 0.71 -8.14
CA MET A 69 9.23 0.90 -6.81
C MET A 69 7.74 1.27 -6.87
N MET A 70 7.42 2.29 -7.66
CA MET A 70 6.05 2.81 -7.75
C MET A 70 5.12 1.88 -8.52
N ILE A 71 5.63 1.20 -9.55
CA ILE A 71 4.85 0.29 -10.41
C ILE A 71 5.62 -1.01 -10.62
N PRO A 72 5.58 -1.92 -9.62
CA PRO A 72 6.27 -3.21 -9.70
C PRO A 72 5.58 -4.17 -10.68
N GLU A 73 6.29 -5.22 -11.08
CA GLU A 73 5.69 -6.40 -11.68
C GLU A 73 4.82 -7.17 -10.67
N ALA A 74 3.85 -7.91 -11.17
CA ALA A 74 3.04 -8.85 -10.38
C ALA A 74 3.85 -10.11 -10.06
N ILE A 75 4.87 -9.99 -9.22
CA ILE A 75 5.70 -11.11 -8.74
C ILE A 75 5.36 -11.35 -7.27
N ASP A 76 5.13 -12.61 -6.91
CA ASP A 76 5.04 -13.00 -5.51
C ASP A 76 6.38 -12.77 -4.83
N VAL A 77 6.41 -11.84 -3.88
CA VAL A 77 7.62 -11.47 -3.12
C VAL A 77 8.13 -12.60 -2.20
N GLY A 78 7.28 -13.59 -1.94
CA GLY A 78 7.64 -14.82 -1.22
C GLY A 78 8.24 -15.92 -2.09
N SER A 79 8.22 -15.75 -3.42
CA SER A 79 8.71 -16.74 -4.37
C SER A 79 10.24 -16.75 -4.48
N ASP A 80 10.75 -17.80 -5.11
CA ASP A 80 12.19 -17.94 -5.45
C ASP A 80 12.58 -17.14 -6.70
N HIS A 81 11.70 -16.31 -7.23
CA HIS A 81 11.99 -15.47 -8.38
C HIS A 81 13.18 -14.54 -8.07
N PRO A 82 14.20 -14.43 -8.95
CA PRO A 82 15.41 -13.64 -8.68
C PRO A 82 15.14 -12.18 -8.25
N ARG A 83 14.07 -11.57 -8.77
CA ARG A 83 13.68 -10.18 -8.49
C ARG A 83 12.79 -10.04 -7.26
N ALA A 84 12.32 -11.14 -6.64
CA ALA A 84 11.36 -11.09 -5.53
C ALA A 84 11.88 -10.26 -4.34
N LYS A 85 13.18 -10.33 -4.05
CA LYS A 85 13.78 -9.59 -2.93
C LYS A 85 13.88 -8.08 -3.21
N LEU A 86 14.15 -7.68 -4.44
CA LEU A 86 14.08 -6.28 -4.87
C LEU A 86 12.66 -5.73 -4.67
N TYR A 87 11.64 -6.45 -5.16
CA TYR A 87 10.25 -6.01 -5.00
C TYR A 87 9.80 -6.03 -3.54
N ALA A 88 10.28 -6.98 -2.74
CA ALA A 88 10.02 -7.00 -1.30
C ALA A 88 10.56 -5.74 -0.61
N TYR A 89 11.76 -5.28 -1.00
CA TYR A 89 12.32 -4.01 -0.54
C TYR A 89 11.46 -2.82 -1.00
N CYS A 90 11.16 -2.72 -2.30
CA CYS A 90 10.34 -1.65 -2.83
C CYS A 90 9.00 -1.53 -2.09
N ASN A 91 8.31 -2.66 -1.88
CA ASN A 91 7.05 -2.72 -1.14
C ASN A 91 7.18 -2.44 0.37
N SER A 92 8.40 -2.47 0.91
CA SER A 92 8.64 -2.07 2.30
C SER A 92 8.72 -0.56 2.45
N VAL A 93 9.21 0.12 1.42
CA VAL A 93 9.46 1.57 1.43
C VAL A 93 8.23 2.34 0.96
N MET A 94 7.58 1.90 -0.13
CA MET A 94 6.47 2.63 -0.73
C MET A 94 5.34 1.68 -1.13
N GLU A 95 4.10 2.11 -0.97
CA GLU A 95 2.95 1.41 -1.53
C GLU A 95 2.96 1.50 -3.06
N PRO A 96 2.82 0.37 -3.76
CA PRO A 96 2.82 0.36 -5.21
C PRO A 96 1.53 0.93 -5.78
N TRP A 97 1.62 1.58 -6.93
CA TRP A 97 0.48 1.95 -7.74
C TRP A 97 -0.24 0.71 -8.29
N ASP A 98 -1.54 0.67 -8.14
CA ASP A 98 -2.39 -0.43 -8.62
C ASP A 98 -3.58 0.12 -9.44
N GLY A 99 -3.30 0.77 -10.51
CA GLY A 99 -4.29 1.30 -11.44
C GLY A 99 -3.76 1.33 -12.87
N PRO A 100 -4.60 1.66 -13.86
CA PRO A 100 -4.15 1.82 -15.24
C PRO A 100 -3.14 2.95 -15.35
N ALA A 101 -1.95 2.66 -15.88
CA ALA A 101 -0.94 3.67 -16.14
C ALA A 101 -0.06 3.30 -17.35
N ALA A 102 0.20 4.29 -18.18
CA ALA A 102 1.28 4.26 -19.15
C ALA A 102 2.16 5.47 -18.84
N ILE A 103 3.40 5.23 -18.45
CA ILE A 103 4.31 6.26 -17.96
C ILE A 103 5.38 6.52 -19.00
N ALA A 104 5.66 7.80 -19.23
CA ALA A 104 6.87 8.28 -19.88
C ALA A 104 7.52 9.31 -18.96
N ALA A 105 8.76 9.09 -18.58
CA ALA A 105 9.47 9.94 -17.64
C ALA A 105 10.91 10.20 -18.13
N TYR A 106 11.41 11.40 -17.79
CA TYR A 106 12.78 11.82 -18.07
C TYR A 106 13.39 12.45 -16.82
N ALA A 107 14.56 11.99 -16.45
CA ALA A 107 15.34 12.64 -15.40
C ALA A 107 16.83 12.29 -15.51
N GLY A 108 17.68 13.28 -15.38
CA GLY A 108 19.12 13.12 -15.55
C GLY A 108 19.48 12.51 -16.89
N ASP A 109 20.21 11.40 -16.84
CA ASP A 109 20.62 10.68 -18.06
C ASP A 109 19.61 9.61 -18.51
N TRP A 110 18.46 9.50 -17.87
CA TRP A 110 17.50 8.44 -18.14
C TRP A 110 16.19 8.95 -18.72
N VAL A 111 15.72 8.26 -19.77
CA VAL A 111 14.33 8.29 -20.24
C VAL A 111 13.75 6.91 -20.06
N VAL A 112 12.58 6.81 -19.43
CA VAL A 112 11.90 5.53 -19.17
C VAL A 112 10.48 5.60 -19.70
N ALA A 113 10.06 4.54 -20.40
CA ALA A 113 8.66 4.31 -20.73
C ALA A 113 8.22 2.96 -20.14
N GLY A 114 7.07 2.92 -19.47
CA GLY A 114 6.62 1.72 -18.78
C GLY A 114 5.12 1.62 -18.62
N LEU A 115 4.64 0.41 -18.40
CA LEU A 115 3.24 0.10 -18.15
C LEU A 115 2.94 -0.16 -16.70
N ASP A 116 1.65 -0.04 -16.38
CA ASP A 116 1.09 -0.49 -15.13
C ASP A 116 1.29 -2.00 -14.89
N ARG A 117 1.11 -2.41 -13.66
CA ARG A 117 1.33 -3.78 -13.19
C ARG A 117 0.49 -4.83 -13.94
N ASN A 118 -0.73 -4.47 -14.33
CA ASN A 118 -1.67 -5.37 -15.00
C ASN A 118 -1.69 -5.20 -16.52
N GLY A 119 -0.98 -4.18 -17.05
CA GLY A 119 -0.94 -3.89 -18.47
C GLY A 119 -2.28 -3.43 -19.04
N LEU A 120 -3.05 -2.66 -18.25
CA LEU A 120 -4.38 -2.16 -18.61
C LEU A 120 -4.33 -1.08 -19.69
N ARG A 121 -3.24 -0.34 -19.79
CA ARG A 121 -2.96 0.61 -20.86
C ARG A 121 -2.10 -0.03 -21.94
N PRO A 122 -2.26 0.34 -23.21
CA PRO A 122 -1.31 -0.07 -24.26
C PRO A 122 -0.06 0.81 -24.23
N LEU A 123 1.10 0.23 -24.51
CA LEU A 123 2.33 0.96 -24.78
C LEU A 123 3.17 0.22 -25.81
N ARG A 124 3.44 0.89 -26.92
CA ARG A 124 4.23 0.39 -28.04
C ARG A 124 5.47 1.26 -28.23
N TYR A 125 6.48 0.72 -28.87
CA TYR A 125 7.67 1.48 -29.21
C TYR A 125 8.19 1.12 -30.60
N VAL A 126 8.90 2.06 -31.19
CA VAL A 126 9.62 1.93 -32.43
C VAL A 126 11.04 2.42 -32.21
N VAL A 127 12.02 1.70 -32.73
CA VAL A 127 13.42 2.10 -32.78
C VAL A 127 13.82 2.24 -34.24
N THR A 128 14.45 3.35 -34.61
CA THR A 128 14.93 3.58 -35.97
C THR A 128 16.41 3.22 -36.12
N HIS A 129 16.87 3.04 -37.33
CA HIS A 129 18.28 2.74 -37.62
C HIS A 129 19.23 3.88 -37.23
N ASP A 130 18.74 5.11 -37.16
CA ASP A 130 19.47 6.29 -36.71
C ASP A 130 19.38 6.56 -35.22
N GLY A 131 18.79 5.60 -34.46
CA GLY A 131 18.77 5.64 -32.99
C GLY A 131 17.63 6.41 -32.37
N LEU A 132 16.63 6.89 -33.13
CA LEU A 132 15.44 7.49 -32.57
C LEU A 132 14.53 6.43 -31.94
N VAL A 133 14.10 6.65 -30.72
CA VAL A 133 13.11 5.80 -30.02
C VAL A 133 11.82 6.57 -29.83
N ILE A 134 10.72 5.99 -30.26
CA ILE A 134 9.37 6.55 -30.14
C ILE A 134 8.55 5.56 -29.33
N ALA A 135 7.99 6.01 -28.22
CA ALA A 135 7.10 5.21 -27.37
C ALA A 135 5.76 5.92 -27.21
N GLY A 136 4.68 5.14 -27.25
CA GLY A 136 3.34 5.66 -27.06
C GLY A 136 2.25 4.61 -27.12
N SER A 137 1.00 5.00 -26.85
CA SER A 137 -0.14 4.08 -26.78
C SER A 137 -0.40 3.36 -28.11
N GLU A 138 -0.11 4.01 -29.23
CA GLU A 138 -0.42 3.51 -30.57
C GLU A 138 0.76 3.61 -31.52
N THR A 139 0.77 2.74 -32.52
CA THR A 139 1.73 2.82 -33.65
C THR A 139 1.26 3.89 -34.63
N GLY A 140 2.19 4.71 -35.14
CA GLY A 140 1.88 5.72 -36.15
C GLY A 140 1.55 7.10 -35.59
N MET A 141 1.70 7.35 -34.28
CA MET A 141 1.62 8.69 -33.70
C MET A 141 2.67 9.63 -34.32
N VAL A 142 3.82 9.10 -34.66
CA VAL A 142 4.84 9.78 -35.45
C VAL A 142 5.04 9.01 -36.73
N VAL A 143 4.96 9.71 -37.88
CA VAL A 143 5.12 9.08 -39.18
C VAL A 143 6.60 8.81 -39.41
N VAL A 144 6.97 7.52 -39.41
CA VAL A 144 8.31 7.05 -39.73
C VAL A 144 8.20 6.08 -40.89
N PRO A 145 8.95 6.30 -41.99
CA PRO A 145 9.00 5.35 -43.10
C PRO A 145 9.45 3.97 -42.64
N ASP A 146 8.80 2.91 -43.11
CA ASP A 146 9.12 1.53 -42.68
C ASP A 146 10.59 1.17 -42.94
N THR A 147 11.19 1.73 -43.98
CA THR A 147 12.60 1.54 -44.34
C THR A 147 13.58 2.10 -43.30
N LYS A 148 13.12 3.00 -42.40
CA LYS A 148 13.95 3.54 -41.34
C LYS A 148 13.78 2.79 -40.01
N ILE A 149 12.84 1.88 -39.93
CA ILE A 149 12.51 1.18 -38.68
C ILE A 149 13.42 -0.03 -38.51
N ALA A 150 14.20 -0.02 -37.41
CA ALA A 150 15.06 -1.12 -37.04
C ALA A 150 14.29 -2.15 -36.17
N GLU A 151 13.41 -1.68 -35.27
CA GLU A 151 12.68 -2.54 -34.37
C GLU A 151 11.31 -1.95 -34.04
N ARG A 152 10.32 -2.82 -33.91
CA ARG A 152 8.99 -2.52 -33.31
C ARG A 152 8.73 -3.44 -32.15
N GLY A 153 8.18 -2.89 -31.08
CA GLY A 153 7.84 -3.69 -29.91
C GLY A 153 6.62 -3.16 -29.18
N ARG A 154 6.17 -3.95 -28.22
CA ARG A 154 5.14 -3.59 -27.25
C ARG A 154 5.62 -3.96 -25.85
N LEU A 155 5.20 -3.20 -24.85
CA LEU A 155 5.41 -3.54 -23.47
C LEU A 155 4.22 -4.36 -22.95
N GLY A 156 4.52 -5.33 -22.12
CA GLY A 156 3.54 -6.11 -21.37
C GLY A 156 3.36 -5.57 -19.95
N PRO A 157 2.51 -6.25 -19.14
CA PRO A 157 2.24 -5.89 -17.76
C PRO A 157 3.51 -5.67 -16.93
N GLY A 158 3.60 -4.54 -16.25
CA GLY A 158 4.74 -4.17 -15.40
C GLY A 158 6.06 -3.91 -16.12
N GLN A 159 6.12 -4.08 -17.45
CA GLN A 159 7.35 -3.92 -18.23
C GLN A 159 7.70 -2.45 -18.46
N MET A 160 8.98 -2.22 -18.72
CA MET A 160 9.53 -0.92 -19.10
C MET A 160 10.65 -1.05 -20.13
N ILE A 161 10.91 0.04 -20.82
CA ILE A 161 12.16 0.28 -21.54
C ILE A 161 12.83 1.52 -20.99
N GLY A 162 14.14 1.58 -21.03
CA GLY A 162 14.89 2.76 -20.60
C GLY A 162 16.00 3.09 -21.57
N ILE A 163 16.22 4.37 -21.74
CA ILE A 163 17.30 4.90 -22.55
C ILE A 163 18.26 5.62 -21.61
N ASN A 164 19.51 5.19 -21.58
CA ASN A 164 20.57 5.96 -20.95
C ASN A 164 21.18 6.89 -22.01
N LEU A 165 20.96 8.18 -21.84
CA LEU A 165 21.39 9.20 -22.80
C LEU A 165 22.91 9.39 -22.80
N ALA A 166 23.56 9.24 -21.64
CA ALA A 166 25.01 9.35 -21.55
C ALA A 166 25.71 8.19 -22.29
N GLU A 167 25.12 7.00 -22.26
CA GLU A 167 25.64 5.81 -22.97
C GLU A 167 25.12 5.71 -24.40
N GLY A 168 24.08 6.46 -24.77
CA GLY A 168 23.39 6.33 -26.06
C GLY A 168 22.78 4.95 -26.27
N ARG A 169 22.28 4.31 -25.19
CA ARG A 169 21.84 2.91 -25.21
C ARG A 169 20.40 2.74 -24.76
N LEU A 170 19.64 1.95 -25.53
CA LEU A 170 18.34 1.43 -25.16
C LEU A 170 18.49 0.13 -24.37
N TYR A 171 17.88 0.08 -23.21
CA TYR A 171 17.78 -1.08 -22.35
C TYR A 171 16.37 -1.65 -22.37
N LYS A 172 16.27 -2.96 -22.50
CA LYS A 172 15.01 -3.70 -22.41
C LYS A 172 14.67 -4.00 -20.96
N ASP A 173 13.41 -4.34 -20.69
CA ASP A 173 12.88 -4.63 -19.37
C ASP A 173 13.77 -5.56 -18.53
N GLY A 174 14.14 -6.71 -19.11
CA GLY A 174 14.97 -7.70 -18.42
C GLY A 174 16.33 -7.15 -18.02
N GLU A 175 16.99 -6.42 -18.90
CA GLU A 175 18.31 -5.85 -18.64
C GLU A 175 18.27 -4.83 -17.50
N LEU A 176 17.26 -3.93 -17.51
CA LEU A 176 17.09 -2.94 -16.46
C LEU A 176 16.83 -3.59 -15.09
N LYS A 177 15.87 -4.50 -15.03
CA LYS A 177 15.49 -5.15 -13.79
C LYS A 177 16.59 -6.07 -13.24
N ASP A 178 17.34 -6.73 -14.11
CA ASP A 178 18.50 -7.52 -13.72
C ASP A 178 19.65 -6.66 -13.20
N ALA A 179 19.86 -5.47 -13.78
CA ALA A 179 20.81 -4.50 -13.27
C ALA A 179 20.40 -3.99 -11.88
N LEU A 180 19.12 -3.63 -11.68
CA LEU A 180 18.59 -3.21 -10.38
C LEU A 180 18.68 -4.33 -9.34
N THR A 181 18.40 -5.57 -9.74
CA THR A 181 18.50 -6.74 -8.84
C THR A 181 19.93 -6.98 -8.37
N LYS A 182 20.92 -6.69 -9.21
CA LYS A 182 22.35 -6.87 -8.90
C LYS A 182 22.97 -5.66 -8.19
N LYS A 183 22.24 -4.56 -8.03
CA LYS A 183 22.74 -3.31 -7.44
C LYS A 183 23.25 -3.49 -6.02
N CYS A 184 22.56 -4.32 -5.22
CA CYS A 184 22.97 -4.67 -3.86
C CYS A 184 22.41 -6.05 -3.46
N ASP A 185 22.79 -6.50 -2.28
CA ASP A 185 22.27 -7.75 -1.69
C ASP A 185 20.91 -7.52 -1.03
N TRP A 186 19.85 -7.49 -1.84
CA TRP A 186 18.48 -7.32 -1.38
C TRP A 186 18.06 -8.41 -0.39
N SER A 187 18.63 -9.63 -0.49
CA SER A 187 18.31 -10.70 0.45
C SER A 187 18.78 -10.37 1.85
N LYS A 188 19.98 -9.79 1.97
CA LYS A 188 20.53 -9.33 3.24
C LYS A 188 19.71 -8.19 3.83
N TRP A 189 19.23 -7.26 2.98
CA TRP A 189 18.40 -6.14 3.44
C TRP A 189 17.06 -6.64 3.97
N ILE A 190 16.33 -7.42 3.18
CA ILE A 190 15.02 -7.96 3.58
C ILE A 190 15.15 -8.94 4.76
N GLY A 191 16.28 -9.61 4.91
CA GLY A 191 16.56 -10.48 6.06
C GLY A 191 16.60 -9.75 7.41
N ARG A 192 16.65 -8.42 7.43
CA ARG A 192 16.54 -7.60 8.66
C ARG A 192 15.11 -7.54 9.19
N ALA A 193 14.11 -7.70 8.31
CA ALA A 193 12.72 -7.70 8.70
C ALA A 193 12.38 -8.91 9.57
N LYS A 194 11.80 -8.67 10.73
CA LYS A 194 11.33 -9.72 11.64
C LYS A 194 9.92 -10.16 11.24
N GLN A 195 9.67 -11.45 11.34
CA GLN A 195 8.34 -12.01 11.09
C GLN A 195 7.63 -12.27 12.41
N MET A 196 6.32 -12.01 12.48
CA MET A 196 5.50 -12.27 13.68
C MET A 196 5.63 -13.73 14.15
N ASP A 197 5.69 -14.67 13.21
CA ASP A 197 5.84 -16.10 13.52
C ASP A 197 7.10 -16.41 14.35
N SER A 198 8.18 -15.64 14.15
CA SER A 198 9.41 -15.79 14.94
C SER A 198 9.25 -15.31 16.39
N LEU A 199 8.34 -14.37 16.65
CA LEU A 199 8.00 -13.91 18.00
C LEU A 199 7.12 -14.93 18.72
N LEU A 200 6.20 -15.57 17.98
CA LEU A 200 5.33 -16.62 18.53
C LEU A 200 6.08 -17.88 18.93
N ALA A 201 7.09 -18.30 18.18
CA ALA A 201 7.91 -19.46 18.48
C ALA A 201 8.57 -19.39 19.88
N ASN A 202 8.79 -18.18 20.38
CA ASN A 202 9.35 -17.91 21.71
C ASN A 202 8.27 -17.56 22.75
N SER A 203 7.00 -17.67 22.40
CA SER A 203 5.87 -17.31 23.25
C SER A 203 5.32 -18.54 23.97
N THR A 204 5.37 -18.52 25.30
CA THR A 204 4.68 -19.50 26.16
C THR A 204 3.23 -19.10 26.40
N GLY A 205 2.60 -18.44 25.43
CA GLY A 205 1.25 -17.89 25.55
C GLY A 205 0.24 -18.95 26.01
N LYS A 206 -0.42 -18.71 27.13
CA LYS A 206 -1.54 -19.54 27.57
C LYS A 206 -2.65 -19.39 26.53
N ALA A 207 -3.11 -20.51 25.99
CA ALA A 207 -4.32 -20.51 25.20
C ALA A 207 -5.44 -19.86 26.01
N ASN A 208 -6.18 -18.93 25.39
CA ASN A 208 -7.33 -18.33 26.06
C ASN A 208 -8.31 -19.42 26.46
N GLN A 209 -8.65 -19.44 27.75
CA GLN A 209 -9.74 -20.31 28.19
C GLN A 209 -11.05 -19.78 27.58
N PRO A 210 -11.90 -20.69 27.05
CA PRO A 210 -13.20 -20.27 26.53
C PRO A 210 -13.99 -19.54 27.63
N LEU A 211 -14.59 -18.43 27.27
CA LEU A 211 -15.48 -17.71 28.18
C LEU A 211 -16.70 -18.55 28.50
N ALA A 212 -17.26 -18.37 29.69
CA ALA A 212 -18.55 -18.96 30.02
C ALA A 212 -19.61 -18.49 29.02
N LYS A 213 -20.57 -19.38 28.68
CA LYS A 213 -21.61 -19.08 27.68
C LYS A 213 -22.37 -17.80 27.96
N THR A 214 -22.65 -17.53 29.23
CA THR A 214 -23.34 -16.31 29.68
C THR A 214 -22.52 -15.05 29.43
N GLU A 215 -21.24 -15.10 29.68
CA GLU A 215 -20.33 -13.98 29.44
C GLU A 215 -20.09 -13.77 27.91
N THR A 216 -19.95 -14.86 27.15
CA THR A 216 -19.89 -14.78 25.68
C THR A 216 -21.14 -14.08 25.14
N ARG A 217 -22.32 -14.50 25.58
CA ARG A 217 -23.60 -13.90 25.15
C ARG A 217 -23.67 -12.42 25.52
N ARG A 218 -23.26 -12.06 26.73
CA ARG A 218 -23.23 -10.67 27.19
C ARG A 218 -22.34 -9.81 26.28
N ARG A 219 -21.13 -10.27 25.98
CA ARG A 219 -20.20 -9.54 25.09
C ARG A 219 -20.73 -9.45 23.65
N GLN A 220 -21.34 -10.49 23.12
CA GLN A 220 -22.00 -10.45 21.80
C GLN A 220 -23.08 -9.37 21.76
N VAL A 221 -23.94 -9.31 22.78
CA VAL A 221 -24.99 -8.30 22.87
C VAL A 221 -24.40 -6.89 22.99
N MET A 222 -23.37 -6.71 23.82
CA MET A 222 -22.69 -5.42 23.98
C MET A 222 -22.02 -4.96 22.68
N ALA A 223 -21.47 -5.88 21.90
CA ALA A 223 -20.85 -5.60 20.60
C ALA A 223 -21.87 -5.52 19.45
N GLY A 224 -23.17 -5.67 19.73
CA GLY A 224 -24.22 -5.60 18.72
C GLY A 224 -24.31 -6.82 17.80
N TRP A 225 -23.62 -7.92 18.12
CA TRP A 225 -23.67 -9.15 17.32
C TRP A 225 -25.03 -9.84 17.39
N THR A 226 -25.63 -10.09 16.25
CA THR A 226 -26.88 -10.85 16.10
C THR A 226 -26.61 -12.32 15.79
N MET A 227 -27.65 -13.16 15.87
CA MET A 227 -27.53 -14.56 15.39
C MET A 227 -27.28 -14.61 13.90
N GLU A 228 -27.86 -13.70 13.13
CA GLU A 228 -27.65 -13.60 11.70
C GLU A 228 -26.18 -13.30 11.36
N ASP A 229 -25.55 -12.37 12.07
CA ASP A 229 -24.13 -12.10 11.92
C ASP A 229 -23.26 -13.34 12.22
N MET A 230 -23.66 -14.10 13.24
CA MET A 230 -22.95 -15.34 13.61
C MET A 230 -23.06 -16.41 12.53
N GLU A 231 -24.25 -16.62 11.97
CA GLU A 231 -24.53 -17.69 11.02
C GLU A 231 -24.12 -17.33 9.58
N LEU A 232 -24.34 -16.09 9.16
CA LEU A 232 -24.12 -15.67 7.77
C LEU A 232 -22.75 -15.04 7.53
N VAL A 233 -22.10 -14.55 8.56
CA VAL A 233 -20.79 -13.88 8.43
C VAL A 233 -19.70 -14.69 9.12
N LEU A 234 -19.76 -14.84 10.46
CA LEU A 234 -18.65 -15.43 11.20
C LEU A 234 -18.48 -16.92 10.94
N GLN A 235 -19.56 -17.69 10.85
CA GLN A 235 -19.48 -19.14 10.62
C GLN A 235 -18.85 -19.47 9.27
N PRO A 236 -19.27 -18.87 8.14
CA PRO A 236 -18.60 -19.07 6.85
C PRO A 236 -17.12 -18.67 6.88
N MET A 237 -16.79 -17.55 7.51
CA MET A 237 -15.41 -17.10 7.64
C MET A 237 -14.56 -18.11 8.42
N ALA A 238 -15.08 -18.60 9.55
CA ALA A 238 -14.37 -19.59 10.38
C ALA A 238 -14.20 -20.94 9.66
N GLN A 239 -15.16 -21.34 8.83
CA GLN A 239 -15.12 -22.62 8.11
C GLN A 239 -14.22 -22.59 6.88
N THR A 240 -14.22 -21.47 6.16
CA THR A 240 -13.57 -21.39 4.83
C THR A 240 -12.27 -20.57 4.84
N GLY A 241 -12.02 -19.79 5.89
CA GLY A 241 -10.91 -18.83 5.94
C GLY A 241 -11.04 -17.72 4.90
N LYS A 242 -12.25 -17.43 4.44
CA LYS A 242 -12.56 -16.39 3.45
C LYS A 242 -13.68 -15.51 3.96
N GLU A 243 -13.73 -14.29 3.46
CA GLU A 243 -14.84 -13.40 3.72
C GLU A 243 -16.17 -14.00 3.27
N ALA A 244 -17.22 -13.78 4.07
CA ALA A 244 -18.56 -14.23 3.73
C ALA A 244 -19.07 -13.50 2.49
N ILE A 245 -19.65 -14.22 1.54
CA ILE A 245 -20.23 -13.66 0.33
C ILE A 245 -21.66 -13.25 0.64
N GLY A 246 -21.95 -11.95 0.47
CA GLY A 246 -23.28 -11.38 0.64
C GLY A 246 -23.75 -10.66 -0.61
N SER A 247 -25.06 -10.43 -0.71
CA SER A 247 -25.64 -9.55 -1.71
C SER A 247 -25.43 -8.10 -1.28
N MET A 248 -24.85 -7.29 -2.16
CA MET A 248 -24.82 -5.84 -2.00
C MET A 248 -26.10 -5.25 -2.61
N GLY A 249 -26.74 -4.31 -1.93
CA GLY A 249 -27.95 -3.65 -2.43
C GLY A 249 -29.24 -4.26 -1.87
N ASP A 250 -29.36 -4.30 -0.55
CA ASP A 250 -30.61 -4.61 0.13
C ASP A 250 -31.55 -3.40 0.07
N ASP A 251 -32.69 -3.55 -0.62
CA ASP A 251 -33.75 -2.54 -0.71
C ASP A 251 -34.74 -2.57 0.47
N THR A 252 -34.49 -3.44 1.46
CA THR A 252 -35.33 -3.52 2.64
C THR A 252 -35.34 -2.19 3.39
N PRO A 253 -36.49 -1.60 3.68
CA PRO A 253 -36.59 -0.38 4.46
C PRO A 253 -35.93 -0.53 5.83
N LEU A 254 -35.22 0.50 6.26
CA LEU A 254 -34.63 0.50 7.60
C LEU A 254 -35.71 0.43 8.68
N ALA A 255 -35.51 -0.44 9.67
CA ALA A 255 -36.39 -0.54 10.82
C ALA A 255 -36.09 0.60 11.81
N VAL A 256 -36.45 1.83 11.44
CA VAL A 256 -36.14 3.07 12.18
C VAL A 256 -36.71 3.12 13.60
N LEU A 257 -37.77 2.33 13.86
CA LEU A 257 -38.40 2.22 15.18
C LEU A 257 -37.88 1.00 15.98
N SER A 258 -36.87 0.33 15.49
CA SER A 258 -36.28 -0.82 16.21
C SER A 258 -35.43 -0.33 17.39
N ASN A 259 -35.58 -0.97 18.55
CA ASN A 259 -34.73 -0.76 19.71
C ASN A 259 -33.40 -1.54 19.62
N ARG A 260 -33.17 -2.27 18.53
CA ARG A 260 -31.90 -3.00 18.35
C ARG A 260 -30.83 -2.06 17.82
N TYR A 261 -29.65 -2.16 18.41
CA TYR A 261 -28.48 -1.47 17.90
C TYR A 261 -28.20 -1.88 16.45
N ARG A 262 -28.01 -0.89 15.60
CA ARG A 262 -27.54 -1.04 14.23
C ARG A 262 -26.30 -0.17 14.07
N GLY A 263 -25.21 -0.75 13.57
CA GLY A 263 -24.01 0.02 13.24
C GLY A 263 -24.30 1.10 12.20
N LEU A 264 -23.55 2.16 12.21
CA LEU A 264 -23.73 3.31 11.30
C LEU A 264 -23.76 2.91 9.83
N HIS A 265 -22.97 1.90 9.44
CA HIS A 265 -22.90 1.37 8.07
C HIS A 265 -24.24 0.87 7.52
N HIS A 266 -25.18 0.41 8.36
CA HIS A 266 -26.51 -0.01 7.94
C HIS A 266 -27.40 1.15 7.43
N PHE A 267 -27.04 2.39 7.73
CA PHE A 267 -27.79 3.56 7.28
C PHE A 267 -27.31 4.11 5.94
N PHE A 268 -26.23 3.56 5.39
CA PHE A 268 -25.72 3.92 4.09
C PHE A 268 -26.11 2.88 3.05
N ARG A 269 -26.54 3.33 1.89
CA ARG A 269 -26.91 2.48 0.77
C ARG A 269 -26.15 2.90 -0.47
N GLN A 270 -25.75 1.92 -1.24
CA GLN A 270 -25.26 2.16 -2.57
C GLN A 270 -26.43 2.28 -3.53
N ASN A 271 -26.60 3.46 -4.14
CA ASN A 271 -27.72 3.73 -5.05
C ASN A 271 -27.50 3.16 -6.46
N PHE A 272 -26.28 2.84 -6.82
CA PHE A 272 -25.92 2.24 -8.11
C PHE A 272 -24.68 1.37 -7.94
N SER A 273 -24.55 0.42 -8.86
CA SER A 273 -23.34 -0.41 -8.90
C SER A 273 -22.16 0.40 -9.39
N GLN A 274 -21.07 0.36 -8.64
CA GLN A 274 -19.82 1.01 -9.00
C GLN A 274 -18.79 -0.08 -9.31
N VAL A 275 -18.09 0.08 -10.43
CA VAL A 275 -17.01 -0.82 -10.81
C VAL A 275 -15.70 -0.24 -10.29
N THR A 276 -14.93 -1.04 -9.57
CA THR A 276 -13.56 -0.70 -9.20
C THR A 276 -12.63 -0.88 -10.41
N ASN A 277 -11.55 -0.12 -10.46
CA ASN A 277 -10.60 -0.18 -11.55
C ASN A 277 -9.19 -0.55 -11.03
N PRO A 278 -8.69 -1.78 -11.24
CA PRO A 278 -9.39 -2.90 -11.88
C PRO A 278 -10.46 -3.53 -10.98
N PRO A 279 -11.48 -4.16 -11.56
CA PRO A 279 -12.46 -4.88 -10.76
C PRO A 279 -11.79 -6.07 -10.07
N ILE A 280 -11.87 -6.09 -8.75
CA ILE A 280 -11.29 -7.14 -7.91
C ILE A 280 -12.42 -8.06 -7.47
N ASP A 281 -12.31 -9.33 -7.81
CA ASP A 281 -13.15 -10.40 -7.32
C ASP A 281 -12.37 -11.28 -6.31
N SER A 282 -13.07 -12.15 -5.61
CA SER A 282 -12.48 -13.05 -4.62
C SER A 282 -11.38 -13.99 -5.16
N LEU A 283 -11.32 -14.21 -6.47
CA LEU A 283 -10.28 -15.01 -7.12
C LEU A 283 -9.03 -14.18 -7.41
N ARG A 284 -9.20 -12.90 -7.77
CA ARG A 284 -8.11 -11.97 -8.09
C ARG A 284 -7.50 -11.33 -6.86
N GLU A 285 -8.25 -11.22 -5.77
CA GLU A 285 -7.83 -10.57 -4.53
C GLU A 285 -6.44 -11.03 -4.06
N ARG A 286 -6.15 -12.32 -4.13
CA ARG A 286 -4.84 -12.89 -3.77
C ARG A 286 -3.67 -12.34 -4.58
N HIS A 287 -3.93 -11.88 -5.80
CA HIS A 287 -2.89 -11.42 -6.72
C HIS A 287 -2.66 -9.92 -6.66
N VAL A 288 -3.66 -9.16 -6.21
CA VAL A 288 -3.64 -7.70 -6.28
C VAL A 288 -3.63 -7.03 -4.90
N MET A 289 -4.06 -7.73 -3.86
CA MET A 289 -4.13 -7.21 -2.50
C MET A 289 -3.28 -8.02 -1.53
N THR A 290 -2.79 -7.35 -0.50
CA THR A 290 -2.11 -8.00 0.62
C THR A 290 -2.61 -7.39 1.93
N LEU A 291 -2.85 -8.24 2.92
CA LEU A 291 -3.13 -7.83 4.30
C LEU A 291 -1.85 -7.71 5.14
N ARG A 292 -0.70 -7.91 4.51
CA ARG A 292 0.59 -7.85 5.19
C ARG A 292 0.85 -6.44 5.69
N THR A 293 0.99 -6.28 6.99
CA THR A 293 1.22 -5.01 7.66
C THR A 293 2.65 -4.94 8.19
N ARG A 294 3.27 -3.78 8.14
CA ARG A 294 4.62 -3.55 8.63
C ARG A 294 4.60 -2.53 9.75
N LEU A 295 5.27 -2.86 10.87
CA LEU A 295 5.42 -1.99 12.02
C LEU A 295 6.89 -1.68 12.24
N GLY A 296 7.27 -0.43 12.28
CA GLY A 296 8.63 0.03 12.49
C GLY A 296 8.91 1.36 11.83
N ASN A 297 10.11 1.86 12.07
CA ASN A 297 10.57 3.09 11.43
C ASN A 297 11.12 2.76 10.05
N LEU A 298 10.48 3.25 9.00
CA LEU A 298 10.91 3.07 7.61
C LEU A 298 12.04 4.05 7.22
N GLY A 299 12.49 4.91 8.15
CA GLY A 299 13.55 5.87 7.91
C GLY A 299 13.15 6.97 6.91
N ASN A 300 14.16 7.57 6.31
CA ASN A 300 13.99 8.60 5.29
C ASN A 300 13.65 7.96 3.94
N ILE A 301 12.53 8.32 3.34
CA ILE A 301 12.08 7.75 2.06
C ILE A 301 13.00 8.10 0.90
N LEU A 302 13.76 9.20 1.00
CA LEU A 302 14.69 9.62 -0.05
C LEU A 302 15.99 8.80 -0.05
N ASP A 303 16.31 8.12 1.05
CA ASP A 303 17.46 7.23 1.14
C ASP A 303 17.16 5.87 0.49
N GLU A 304 18.22 5.18 0.12
CA GLU A 304 18.21 3.79 -0.27
C GLU A 304 19.15 3.03 0.68
N ALA A 305 18.59 2.52 1.78
CA ALA A 305 19.37 1.99 2.88
C ALA A 305 18.74 0.72 3.49
N PRO A 306 19.57 -0.21 3.99
CA PRO A 306 19.07 -1.46 4.59
C PRO A 306 18.24 -1.23 5.87
N GLU A 307 18.41 -0.10 6.55
CA GLU A 307 17.67 0.28 7.76
C GLU A 307 16.18 0.42 7.48
N GLN A 308 15.79 0.74 6.25
CA GLN A 308 14.38 0.79 5.81
C GLN A 308 13.68 -0.58 5.88
N CYS A 309 14.44 -1.66 6.06
CA CYS A 309 13.92 -2.99 6.28
C CYS A 309 13.85 -3.39 7.77
N ASP A 310 14.22 -2.53 8.70
CA ASP A 310 14.17 -2.79 10.15
C ASP A 310 12.74 -2.66 10.70
N HIS A 311 11.87 -3.59 10.31
CA HIS A 311 10.48 -3.58 10.72
C HIS A 311 9.99 -4.98 11.08
N LEU A 312 8.86 -5.03 11.79
CA LEU A 312 8.13 -6.26 12.07
C LEU A 312 7.05 -6.44 11.00
N VAL A 313 7.01 -7.62 10.40
CA VAL A 313 5.99 -8.00 9.42
C VAL A 313 4.92 -8.83 10.10
N LEU A 314 3.69 -8.35 9.99
CA LEU A 314 2.46 -9.05 10.36
C LEU A 314 1.84 -9.64 9.09
N ASN A 315 1.40 -10.88 9.12
CA ASN A 315 0.74 -11.51 7.98
C ASN A 315 -0.70 -11.00 7.77
N SER A 316 -1.29 -10.42 8.82
CA SER A 316 -2.63 -9.83 8.82
C SER A 316 -2.68 -8.66 9.81
N PRO A 317 -3.52 -7.63 9.56
CA PRO A 317 -3.79 -6.59 10.55
C PRO A 317 -4.63 -7.11 11.73
N VAL A 318 -5.26 -8.27 11.58
CA VAL A 318 -6.00 -8.94 12.66
C VAL A 318 -5.06 -9.86 13.42
N LEU A 319 -4.91 -9.61 14.71
CA LEU A 319 -4.05 -10.38 15.59
C LEU A 319 -4.87 -11.26 16.51
N THR A 320 -4.43 -12.49 16.70
CA THR A 320 -4.88 -13.34 17.78
C THR A 320 -4.32 -12.85 19.12
N VAL A 321 -4.92 -13.27 20.24
CA VAL A 321 -4.43 -12.87 21.57
C VAL A 321 -2.96 -13.26 21.80
N PRO A 322 -2.49 -14.47 21.42
CA PRO A 322 -1.07 -14.81 21.53
C PRO A 322 -0.17 -13.89 20.70
N GLU A 323 -0.61 -13.49 19.49
CA GLU A 323 0.12 -12.56 18.62
C GLU A 323 0.17 -11.16 19.24
N TRP A 324 -0.95 -10.68 19.78
CA TRP A 324 -1.01 -9.41 20.48
C TRP A 324 -0.05 -9.39 21.69
N ASP A 325 -0.09 -10.42 22.53
CA ASP A 325 0.82 -10.55 23.66
C ASP A 325 2.29 -10.61 23.25
N ALA A 326 2.59 -11.27 22.14
CA ALA A 326 3.94 -11.33 21.58
C ALA A 326 4.38 -9.97 21.04
N LEU A 327 3.49 -9.26 20.36
CA LEU A 327 3.71 -7.89 19.88
C LEU A 327 3.99 -6.93 21.03
N CYS A 328 3.14 -6.91 22.06
CA CYS A 328 3.30 -6.05 23.24
C CYS A 328 4.65 -6.29 23.93
N ARG A 329 5.07 -7.55 24.06
CA ARG A 329 6.39 -7.88 24.62
C ARG A 329 7.54 -7.40 23.73
N TYR A 330 7.38 -7.53 22.42
CA TYR A 330 8.40 -7.11 21.46
C TYR A 330 8.58 -5.60 21.42
N VAL A 331 7.48 -4.87 21.39
CA VAL A 331 7.49 -3.40 21.36
C VAL A 331 7.92 -2.83 22.72
N GLY A 332 7.44 -3.43 23.81
CA GLY A 332 7.79 -3.03 25.17
C GLY A 332 7.53 -1.55 25.43
N LYS A 333 8.52 -0.84 25.94
CA LYS A 333 8.43 0.60 26.25
C LYS A 333 8.39 1.52 25.04
N LYS A 334 8.51 1.00 23.83
CA LYS A 334 8.38 1.77 22.58
C LYS A 334 6.92 1.94 22.13
N ALA A 335 5.97 1.38 22.85
CA ALA A 335 4.55 1.57 22.62
C ALA A 335 3.98 2.51 23.69
N ALA A 336 3.24 3.53 23.28
CA ALA A 336 2.39 4.29 24.15
C ALA A 336 1.03 3.60 24.26
N GLU A 337 0.51 3.53 25.48
CA GLU A 337 -0.84 3.05 25.75
C GLU A 337 -1.73 4.25 26.06
N ILE A 338 -2.77 4.43 25.24
CA ILE A 338 -3.73 5.54 25.39
C ILE A 338 -5.07 4.96 25.81
N ASP A 339 -5.56 5.38 26.98
CA ASP A 339 -6.87 4.99 27.46
C ASP A 339 -7.97 5.75 26.71
N CYS A 340 -8.73 5.04 25.87
CA CYS A 340 -9.83 5.61 25.11
C CYS A 340 -11.18 5.58 25.86
N SER A 341 -11.20 5.18 27.12
CA SER A 341 -12.42 5.21 27.93
C SER A 341 -12.80 6.62 28.35
N PHE A 342 -14.08 6.83 28.66
CA PHE A 342 -14.60 8.06 29.23
C PHE A 342 -15.73 7.74 30.22
N ASP A 343 -15.94 8.62 31.15
CA ASP A 343 -17.02 8.49 32.14
C ASP A 343 -18.35 8.88 31.48
N ASN A 344 -19.31 7.96 31.49
CA ASN A 344 -20.67 8.24 31.04
C ASN A 344 -21.50 8.77 32.21
N ASP A 345 -21.21 10.01 32.62
CA ASP A 345 -21.88 10.71 33.73
C ASP A 345 -23.15 11.45 33.25
N GLY A 346 -23.49 11.37 31.96
CA GLY A 346 -24.63 12.04 31.38
C GLY A 346 -24.35 13.50 31.00
N SER A 347 -23.13 14.00 31.15
CA SER A 347 -22.74 15.32 30.69
C SER A 347 -22.59 15.34 29.16
N GLU A 348 -22.91 16.47 28.52
CA GLU A 348 -22.74 16.66 27.08
C GLU A 348 -21.25 16.81 26.68
N THR A 349 -20.39 17.15 27.65
CA THR A 349 -18.96 17.43 27.39
C THR A 349 -18.07 16.25 27.61
N ALA A 350 -18.42 15.27 28.44
CA ALA A 350 -17.55 14.16 28.82
C ALA A 350 -16.94 13.40 27.60
N PHE A 351 -17.72 13.21 26.55
CA PHE A 351 -17.24 12.57 25.33
C PHE A 351 -16.27 13.47 24.55
N THR A 352 -16.58 14.76 24.43
CA THR A 352 -15.75 15.75 23.72
C THR A 352 -14.42 15.94 24.45
N ASP A 353 -14.47 16.09 25.79
CA ASP A 353 -13.28 16.24 26.62
C ASP A 353 -12.37 15.00 26.54
N ALA A 354 -12.98 13.80 26.46
CA ALA A 354 -12.22 12.56 26.24
C ALA A 354 -11.55 12.50 24.87
N LEU A 355 -12.21 12.97 23.81
CA LEU A 355 -11.61 13.04 22.48
C LEU A 355 -10.41 14.00 22.46
N GLU A 356 -10.55 15.19 23.05
CA GLU A 356 -9.45 16.16 23.16
C GLU A 356 -8.25 15.58 23.94
N ARG A 357 -8.52 14.88 25.04
CA ARG A 357 -7.48 14.19 25.83
C ARG A 357 -6.76 13.13 24.99
N ILE A 358 -7.51 12.25 24.31
CA ILE A 358 -6.96 11.18 23.47
C ILE A 358 -6.07 11.77 22.36
N GLN A 359 -6.52 12.86 21.73
CA GLN A 359 -5.73 13.56 20.69
C GLN A 359 -4.43 14.12 21.27
N ALA A 360 -4.49 14.80 22.42
CA ALA A 360 -3.31 15.35 23.07
C ALA A 360 -2.31 14.27 23.51
N GLU A 361 -2.78 13.15 24.06
CA GLU A 361 -1.95 12.01 24.45
C GLU A 361 -1.29 11.35 23.23
N ALA A 362 -2.01 11.25 22.10
CA ALA A 362 -1.48 10.70 20.87
C ALA A 362 -0.40 11.60 20.26
N GLU A 363 -0.61 12.91 20.24
CA GLU A 363 0.40 13.87 19.78
C GLU A 363 1.66 13.83 20.64
N GLU A 364 1.51 13.79 21.96
CA GLU A 364 2.64 13.71 22.89
C GLU A 364 3.42 12.41 22.72
N ALA A 365 2.72 11.28 22.55
CA ALA A 365 3.35 9.99 22.27
C ALA A 365 4.19 10.00 20.99
N VAL A 366 3.74 10.68 19.94
CA VAL A 366 4.50 10.82 18.69
C VAL A 366 5.70 11.76 18.85
N ARG A 367 5.53 12.87 19.60
CA ARG A 367 6.62 13.84 19.84
C ARG A 367 7.73 13.30 20.74
N SER A 368 7.36 12.43 21.67
CA SER A 368 8.33 11.84 22.63
C SER A 368 9.14 10.67 22.01
N GLY A 369 8.75 10.16 20.82
CA GLY A 369 9.47 9.13 20.06
C GLY A 369 9.16 7.73 20.50
#